data_d9b95f028f8e0b01d29c03da9e255ebd
#
_entry.id   d9b95f028f8e0b01d29c03da9e255ebd
#
_cell.length_a   1.000
_cell.length_b   1.000
_cell.length_c   1.000
_cell.angle_alpha   90.00
_cell.angle_beta   90.00
_cell.angle_gamma   90.00
#
_symmetry.space_group_name_H-M   'P 1'
#
loop_
_entity.id
_entity.type
_entity.pdbx_description
1 polymer ?
#
loop_
_entity_poly.entity_id
_entity_poly.type
_entity_poly.pdbx_seq_one_letter_code
_entity_poly.pdbx_strand_id
1 'polypeptide(L)'
;NEMLQACALLSARDSESAAAMQAASGQDARWLPDLSLSAPAEGREQARKGVIVGDSVKLSARKVLAMTAARFTDARFVPTKTLQSKIWNSAIMRGLLYRIYNGVFPLHTPPFLMPATEEAYLKEIAATRLHITGRFHAVCLSMLVETPFLALSSNASKIERLLTDAGLGKSRMADPARLKQASPEAPFSGDELTAIRAFRQMASERAE
;
A
#
# COMPACT_ATOMS: atom_id res chain seq x y z
N ASN A 1 14.30 -24.52 -14.15
CA ASN A 1 12.96 -24.68 -14.75
C ASN A 1 12.30 -26.00 -14.37
N GLU A 2 13.06 -27.06 -14.07
CA GLU A 2 12.53 -28.38 -13.66
C GLU A 2 11.60 -28.29 -12.45
N MET A 3 11.92 -27.43 -11.46
CA MET A 3 11.07 -27.24 -10.29
C MET A 3 9.69 -26.67 -10.65
N LEU A 4 9.61 -25.73 -11.58
CA LEU A 4 8.32 -25.19 -12.05
C LEU A 4 7.53 -26.24 -12.82
N GLN A 5 8.21 -27.09 -13.61
CA GLN A 5 7.57 -28.17 -14.38
C GLN A 5 6.99 -29.27 -13.48
N ALA A 6 7.53 -29.44 -12.27
CA ALA A 6 7.06 -30.42 -11.30
C ALA A 6 5.86 -29.92 -10.46
N CYS A 7 5.48 -28.62 -10.58
CA CYS A 7 4.35 -28.07 -9.82
C CYS A 7 3.01 -28.51 -10.42
N ALA A 8 2.09 -28.90 -9.58
CA ALA A 8 0.71 -29.22 -9.98
C ALA A 8 -0.12 -27.98 -10.33
N LEU A 9 0.25 -26.82 -9.78
CA LEU A 9 -0.39 -25.54 -10.00
C LEU A 9 0.64 -24.43 -9.94
N LEU A 10 0.61 -23.54 -10.92
CA LEU A 10 1.40 -22.31 -10.95
C LEU A 10 0.47 -21.11 -10.83
N SER A 11 0.78 -20.18 -9.94
CA SER A 11 0.05 -18.92 -9.84
C SER A 11 0.97 -17.76 -9.48
N ALA A 12 0.65 -16.57 -9.98
CA ALA A 12 1.37 -15.35 -9.70
C ALA A 12 0.40 -14.18 -9.45
N ARG A 13 0.81 -13.20 -8.65
CA ARG A 13 -0.03 -12.07 -8.26
C ARG A 13 -0.11 -10.94 -9.29
N ASP A 14 0.75 -10.96 -10.28
CA ASP A 14 0.78 -10.00 -11.38
C ASP A 14 0.85 -10.73 -12.72
N SER A 15 0.31 -10.10 -13.75
CA SER A 15 0.19 -10.68 -15.09
C SER A 15 1.56 -10.98 -15.72
N GLU A 16 2.55 -10.10 -15.50
CA GLU A 16 3.92 -10.27 -16.02
C GLU A 16 4.60 -11.48 -15.40
N SER A 17 4.46 -11.69 -14.09
CA SER A 17 5.01 -12.85 -13.40
C SER A 17 4.33 -14.14 -13.84
N ALA A 18 3.01 -14.14 -14.07
CA ALA A 18 2.30 -15.30 -14.60
C ALA A 18 2.80 -15.68 -15.99
N ALA A 19 2.91 -14.70 -16.89
CA ALA A 19 3.44 -14.91 -18.23
C ALA A 19 4.89 -15.43 -18.23
N ALA A 20 5.74 -14.90 -17.34
CA ALA A 20 7.12 -15.37 -17.19
C ALA A 20 7.19 -16.81 -16.66
N MET A 21 6.32 -17.19 -15.72
CA MET A 21 6.24 -18.57 -15.21
C MET A 21 5.76 -19.52 -16.30
N GLN A 22 4.76 -19.15 -17.07
CA GLN A 22 4.25 -19.93 -18.20
C GLN A 22 5.35 -20.14 -19.25
N ALA A 23 6.05 -19.09 -19.64
CA ALA A 23 7.15 -19.17 -20.61
C ALA A 23 8.31 -20.05 -20.09
N ALA A 24 8.60 -20.01 -18.80
CA ALA A 24 9.69 -20.77 -18.20
C ALA A 24 9.36 -22.25 -17.98
N SER A 25 8.09 -22.60 -17.70
CA SER A 25 7.65 -23.95 -17.37
C SER A 25 7.04 -24.71 -18.57
N GLY A 26 6.51 -24.00 -19.54
CA GLY A 26 5.66 -24.56 -20.59
C GLY A 26 4.26 -24.98 -20.11
N GLN A 27 3.92 -24.69 -18.85
CA GLN A 27 2.62 -24.99 -18.24
C GLN A 27 1.78 -23.72 -18.09
N ASP A 28 0.46 -23.87 -18.01
CA ASP A 28 -0.41 -22.76 -17.71
C ASP A 28 -0.14 -22.20 -16.30
N ALA A 29 0.03 -20.88 -16.20
CA ALA A 29 0.26 -20.18 -14.95
C ALA A 29 -0.86 -19.17 -14.71
N ARG A 30 -1.63 -19.39 -13.65
CA ARG A 30 -2.77 -18.53 -13.33
C ARG A 30 -2.30 -17.17 -12.82
N TRP A 31 -2.81 -16.11 -13.41
CA TRP A 31 -2.73 -14.80 -12.81
C TRP A 31 -3.83 -14.65 -11.77
N LEU A 32 -3.46 -14.69 -10.49
CA LEU A 32 -4.34 -14.53 -9.34
C LEU A 32 -3.91 -13.29 -8.56
N PRO A 33 -4.60 -12.14 -8.69
CA PRO A 33 -4.31 -10.94 -7.92
C PRO A 33 -4.33 -11.18 -6.41
N ASP A 34 -3.80 -10.22 -5.66
CA ASP A 34 -3.76 -10.35 -4.19
C ASP A 34 -5.17 -10.53 -3.61
N LEU A 35 -5.35 -11.58 -2.82
CA LEU A 35 -6.65 -11.96 -2.26
C LEU A 35 -7.28 -10.86 -1.38
N SER A 36 -6.49 -9.93 -0.84
CA SER A 36 -7.05 -8.80 -0.10
C SER A 36 -7.95 -7.90 -0.95
N LEU A 37 -7.82 -7.94 -2.29
CA LEU A 37 -8.66 -7.17 -3.21
C LEU A 37 -10.08 -7.73 -3.38
N SER A 38 -10.27 -9.04 -3.12
CA SER A 38 -11.57 -9.72 -3.18
C SER A 38 -12.36 -9.67 -1.86
N ALA A 39 -11.74 -9.18 -0.78
CA ALA A 39 -12.42 -9.08 0.51
C ALA A 39 -13.65 -8.13 0.44
N PRO A 40 -14.71 -8.39 1.23
CA PRO A 40 -15.84 -7.48 1.34
C PRO A 40 -15.34 -6.13 1.89
N ALA A 41 -15.77 -5.04 1.27
CA ALA A 41 -15.44 -3.68 1.68
C ALA A 41 -16.66 -3.03 2.34
N GLU A 42 -16.61 -2.92 3.66
CA GLU A 42 -17.59 -2.16 4.43
C GLU A 42 -17.08 -0.74 4.70
N GLY A 43 -17.96 0.25 4.73
CA GLY A 43 -17.64 1.58 5.29
C GLY A 43 -17.23 2.68 4.32
N ARG A 44 -17.78 2.72 3.11
CA ARG A 44 -17.49 3.75 2.09
C ARG A 44 -18.08 5.14 2.35
N GLU A 45 -19.02 5.30 3.28
CA GLU A 45 -19.83 6.53 3.44
C GLU A 45 -19.30 7.53 4.46
N GLN A 46 -18.16 7.30 5.09
CA GLN A 46 -17.63 8.23 6.09
C GLN A 46 -16.87 9.41 5.45
N ALA A 47 -17.08 10.61 5.99
CA ALA A 47 -16.31 11.79 5.62
C ALA A 47 -14.82 11.55 5.93
N ARG A 48 -14.00 11.45 4.89
CA ARG A 48 -12.56 11.17 5.00
C ARG A 48 -11.81 12.38 5.56
N LYS A 49 -10.90 12.14 6.52
CA LYS A 49 -10.11 13.18 7.19
C LYS A 49 -8.65 12.75 7.34
N GLY A 50 -7.77 13.74 7.31
CA GLY A 50 -6.35 13.55 7.58
C GLY A 50 -5.59 12.76 6.53
N VAL A 51 -4.30 12.61 6.76
CA VAL A 51 -3.37 11.88 5.90
C VAL A 51 -2.75 10.75 6.70
N ILE A 52 -2.74 9.53 6.15
CA ILE A 52 -1.97 8.43 6.69
C ILE A 52 -0.68 8.31 5.90
N VAL A 53 0.43 8.24 6.61
CA VAL A 53 1.74 7.93 6.03
C VAL A 53 2.21 6.60 6.60
N GLY A 54 2.34 5.62 5.71
CA GLY A 54 2.85 4.30 6.02
C GLY A 54 4.39 4.25 6.00
N ASP A 55 4.89 3.04 6.13
CA ASP A 55 6.32 2.77 6.03
C ASP A 55 6.71 2.15 4.67
N SER A 56 7.98 1.79 4.54
CA SER A 56 8.53 1.07 3.40
C SER A 56 9.60 0.07 3.85
N VAL A 57 9.89 -0.93 3.03
CA VAL A 57 11.02 -1.84 3.23
C VAL A 57 12.36 -1.11 3.03
N LYS A 58 12.43 -0.23 2.03
CA LYS A 58 13.64 0.55 1.71
C LYS A 58 13.86 1.68 2.73
N LEU A 59 15.06 1.79 3.30
CA LEU A 59 15.40 2.89 4.21
C LEU A 59 15.32 4.26 3.53
N SER A 60 15.75 4.36 2.27
CA SER A 60 15.65 5.62 1.50
C SER A 60 14.19 6.07 1.34
N ALA A 61 13.28 5.15 1.04
CA ALA A 61 11.86 5.46 0.94
C ALA A 61 11.24 5.79 2.32
N ARG A 62 11.70 5.13 3.41
CA ARG A 62 11.25 5.49 4.77
C ARG A 62 11.61 6.93 5.12
N LYS A 63 12.83 7.37 4.79
CA LYS A 63 13.25 8.78 4.99
C LYS A 63 12.34 9.76 4.25
N VAL A 64 12.05 9.46 2.98
CA VAL A 64 11.16 10.29 2.17
C VAL A 64 9.75 10.34 2.77
N LEU A 65 9.20 9.20 3.18
CA LEU A 65 7.88 9.12 3.82
C LEU A 65 7.85 9.93 5.13
N ALA A 66 8.87 9.81 5.97
CA ALA A 66 8.96 10.56 7.22
C ALA A 66 9.04 12.09 7.00
N MET A 67 9.80 12.52 5.99
CA MET A 67 9.87 13.94 5.59
C MET A 67 8.53 14.42 5.02
N THR A 68 7.84 13.58 4.28
CA THR A 68 6.50 13.89 3.74
C THR A 68 5.47 14.01 4.87
N ALA A 69 5.49 13.11 5.85
CA ALA A 69 4.60 13.17 7.00
C ALA A 69 4.75 14.46 7.80
N ALA A 70 5.97 14.99 7.93
CA ALA A 70 6.23 16.25 8.64
C ALA A 70 5.62 17.49 7.96
N ARG A 71 5.18 17.37 6.69
CA ARG A 71 4.56 18.48 5.94
C ARG A 71 3.06 18.63 6.19
N PHE A 72 2.42 17.57 6.63
CA PHE A 72 0.98 17.59 6.89
C PHE A 72 0.71 17.69 8.38
N THR A 73 -0.02 18.70 8.80
CA THR A 73 -0.35 18.94 10.22
C THR A 73 -1.27 17.85 10.79
N ASP A 74 -2.07 17.23 9.95
CA ASP A 74 -3.02 16.16 10.28
C ASP A 74 -2.52 14.76 9.89
N ALA A 75 -1.21 14.61 9.61
CA ALA A 75 -0.63 13.32 9.30
C ALA A 75 -0.58 12.40 10.53
N ARG A 76 -0.84 11.11 10.30
CA ARG A 76 -0.61 10.03 11.25
C ARG A 76 0.33 9.02 10.61
N PHE A 77 1.28 8.50 11.38
CA PHE A 77 2.21 7.48 10.91
C PHE A 77 1.69 6.09 11.28
N VAL A 78 1.54 5.24 10.27
CA VAL A 78 1.00 3.89 10.43
C VAL A 78 2.04 2.89 9.90
N PRO A 79 2.93 2.36 10.77
CA PRO A 79 3.84 1.30 10.36
C PRO A 79 3.07 -0.01 10.18
N THR A 80 3.34 -0.71 9.08
CA THR A 80 2.75 -2.04 8.83
C THR A 80 3.40 -3.16 9.63
N LYS A 81 4.56 -2.91 10.26
CA LYS A 81 5.12 -3.83 11.24
C LYS A 81 4.38 -3.67 12.55
N THR A 82 3.59 -4.66 12.91
CA THR A 82 3.04 -4.83 14.25
C THR A 82 4.19 -5.03 15.23
N LEU A 83 4.57 -3.96 15.92
CA LEU A 83 5.51 -4.03 17.01
C LEU A 83 4.70 -4.28 18.29
N GLN A 84 4.53 -5.53 18.64
CA GLN A 84 3.81 -5.98 19.85
C GLN A 84 4.51 -5.61 21.16
N SER A 85 5.57 -4.82 21.11
CA SER A 85 6.34 -4.44 22.31
C SER A 85 5.63 -3.35 23.12
N LYS A 86 5.54 -3.52 24.43
CA LYS A 86 5.03 -2.53 25.40
C LYS A 86 5.76 -1.16 25.32
N ILE A 87 6.98 -1.14 24.82
CA ILE A 87 7.78 0.08 24.56
C ILE A 87 7.03 1.11 23.70
N TRP A 88 6.18 0.66 22.77
CA TRP A 88 5.39 1.54 21.90
C TRP A 88 4.25 2.28 22.61
N ASN A 89 3.94 1.90 23.84
CA ASN A 89 2.94 2.60 24.66
C ASN A 89 3.47 3.94 25.20
N SER A 90 4.78 4.12 25.29
CA SER A 90 5.42 5.37 25.69
C SER A 90 5.55 6.33 24.54
N ALA A 91 5.02 7.56 24.67
CA ALA A 91 5.11 8.58 23.62
C ALA A 91 6.58 9.00 23.31
N ILE A 92 7.42 9.07 24.35
CA ILE A 92 8.85 9.40 24.21
C ILE A 92 9.57 8.29 23.44
N MET A 93 9.35 7.03 23.83
CA MET A 93 9.97 5.89 23.17
C MET A 93 9.49 5.76 21.72
N ARG A 94 8.19 5.98 21.44
CA ARG A 94 7.69 6.03 20.06
C ARG A 94 8.39 7.07 19.23
N GLY A 95 8.56 8.29 19.76
CA GLY A 95 9.28 9.36 19.07
C GLY A 95 10.73 9.02 18.76
N LEU A 96 11.45 8.41 19.70
CA LEU A 96 12.82 7.97 19.51
C LEU A 96 12.92 6.86 18.46
N LEU A 97 12.08 5.85 18.58
CA LEU A 97 12.04 4.72 17.66
C LEU A 97 11.64 5.15 16.24
N TYR A 98 10.70 6.08 16.10
CA TYR A 98 10.34 6.67 14.82
C TYR A 98 11.56 7.28 14.12
N ARG A 99 12.34 8.06 14.86
CA ARG A 99 13.54 8.72 14.33
C ARG A 99 14.60 7.72 13.91
N ILE A 100 14.90 6.74 14.77
CA ILE A 100 15.87 5.67 14.48
C ILE A 100 15.39 4.84 13.28
N TYR A 101 14.14 4.41 13.29
CA TYR A 101 13.58 3.54 12.26
C TYR A 101 13.55 4.19 10.87
N ASN A 102 13.21 5.46 10.81
CA ASN A 102 13.12 6.20 9.54
C ASN A 102 14.43 6.90 9.15
N GLY A 103 15.41 6.95 10.05
CA GLY A 103 16.71 7.60 9.80
C GLY A 103 16.60 9.11 9.59
N VAL A 104 15.61 9.75 10.24
CA VAL A 104 15.39 11.21 10.19
C VAL A 104 15.06 11.73 11.58
N PHE A 105 15.34 13.01 11.81
CA PHE A 105 15.08 13.70 13.07
C PHE A 105 14.19 14.93 12.82
N PRO A 106 12.92 14.75 12.41
CA PRO A 106 12.01 15.86 12.21
C PRO A 106 11.73 16.58 13.53
N LEU A 107 11.47 17.89 13.46
CA LEU A 107 11.10 18.71 14.65
C LEU A 107 9.83 18.16 15.30
N HIS A 108 8.86 17.75 14.47
CA HIS A 108 7.63 17.14 14.91
C HIS A 108 7.53 15.70 14.41
N THR A 109 7.23 14.79 15.34
CA THR A 109 6.93 13.39 15.02
C THR A 109 5.41 13.27 14.90
N PRO A 110 4.88 12.82 13.76
CA PRO A 110 3.44 12.63 13.62
C PRO A 110 2.95 11.59 14.65
N PRO A 111 1.69 11.69 15.10
CA PRO A 111 1.10 10.67 15.96
C PRO A 111 1.21 9.29 15.31
N PHE A 112 1.58 8.29 16.12
CA PHE A 112 1.55 6.89 15.69
C PHE A 112 0.13 6.36 15.80
N LEU A 113 -0.29 5.67 14.77
CA LEU A 113 -1.49 4.86 14.80
C LEU A 113 -1.04 3.40 14.66
N MET A 114 -1.41 2.59 15.63
CA MET A 114 -1.06 1.17 15.67
C MET A 114 -2.33 0.34 15.83
N PRO A 115 -3.05 0.07 14.72
CA PRO A 115 -4.22 -0.77 14.75
C PRO A 115 -3.86 -2.17 15.29
N ALA A 116 -4.70 -2.68 16.19
CA ALA A 116 -4.48 -3.99 16.80
C ALA A 116 -4.90 -5.15 15.88
N THR A 117 -5.76 -4.88 14.90
CA THR A 117 -6.30 -5.88 13.96
C THR A 117 -6.27 -5.34 12.54
N GLU A 118 -6.38 -6.23 11.56
CA GLU A 118 -6.48 -5.87 10.14
C GLU A 118 -7.72 -5.04 9.87
N GLU A 119 -8.85 -5.38 10.51
CA GLU A 119 -10.09 -4.62 10.40
C GLU A 119 -9.93 -3.18 10.91
N ALA A 120 -9.29 -2.99 12.06
CA ALA A 120 -8.98 -1.67 12.59
C ALA A 120 -8.08 -0.88 11.64
N TYR A 121 -7.08 -1.53 11.02
CA TYR A 121 -6.23 -0.91 10.01
C TYR A 121 -7.02 -0.50 8.77
N LEU A 122 -7.90 -1.36 8.30
CA LEU A 122 -8.76 -1.08 7.14
C LEU A 122 -9.71 0.10 7.40
N LYS A 123 -10.31 0.17 8.60
CA LYS A 123 -11.15 1.31 9.02
C LYS A 123 -10.38 2.63 9.00
N GLU A 124 -9.14 2.63 9.46
CA GLU A 124 -8.31 3.83 9.44
C GLU A 124 -7.95 4.26 8.01
N ILE A 125 -7.64 3.31 7.12
CA ILE A 125 -7.43 3.62 5.70
C ILE A 125 -8.72 4.18 5.09
N ALA A 126 -9.87 3.55 5.34
CA ALA A 126 -11.16 3.99 4.79
C ALA A 126 -11.56 5.41 5.23
N ALA A 127 -11.18 5.80 6.46
CA ALA A 127 -11.49 7.10 7.04
C ALA A 127 -10.51 8.22 6.62
N THR A 128 -9.40 7.91 5.92
CA THR A 128 -8.41 8.92 5.54
C THR A 128 -8.61 9.49 4.14
N ARG A 129 -8.26 10.77 3.95
CA ARG A 129 -8.33 11.44 2.64
C ARG A 129 -7.23 11.00 1.69
N LEU A 130 -6.06 10.71 2.21
CA LEU A 130 -4.90 10.31 1.43
C LEU A 130 -4.03 9.32 2.22
N HIS A 131 -3.68 8.21 1.59
CA HIS A 131 -2.74 7.23 2.11
C HIS A 131 -1.45 7.28 1.30
N ILE A 132 -0.32 7.55 1.94
CA ILE A 132 1.00 7.59 1.31
C ILE A 132 1.82 6.42 1.85
N THR A 133 2.25 5.48 1.01
CA THR A 133 2.88 4.25 1.47
C THR A 133 3.89 3.68 0.47
N GLY A 134 4.86 2.90 0.98
CA GLY A 134 5.77 2.08 0.19
C GLY A 134 5.52 0.57 0.39
N ARG A 135 4.32 0.19 0.83
CA ARG A 135 3.94 -1.20 1.09
C ARG A 135 2.90 -1.69 0.10
N PHE A 136 3.16 -2.85 -0.50
CA PHE A 136 2.29 -3.48 -1.48
C PHE A 136 0.87 -3.73 -0.95
N HIS A 137 0.71 -4.45 0.17
CA HIS A 137 -0.61 -4.73 0.73
C HIS A 137 -1.35 -3.47 1.17
N ALA A 138 -0.64 -2.44 1.63
CA ALA A 138 -1.26 -1.17 1.97
C ALA A 138 -1.88 -0.47 0.74
N VAL A 139 -1.27 -0.64 -0.45
CA VAL A 139 -1.85 -0.20 -1.72
C VAL A 139 -3.09 -1.03 -2.05
N CYS A 140 -3.02 -2.36 -1.96
CA CYS A 140 -4.17 -3.24 -2.17
C CYS A 140 -5.36 -2.86 -1.27
N LEU A 141 -5.12 -2.65 0.02
CA LEU A 141 -6.14 -2.25 0.98
C LEU A 141 -6.71 -0.86 0.68
N SER A 142 -5.89 0.08 0.19
CA SER A 142 -6.38 1.39 -0.24
C SER A 142 -7.30 1.28 -1.47
N MET A 143 -6.96 0.41 -2.42
CA MET A 143 -7.83 0.11 -3.57
C MET A 143 -9.12 -0.57 -3.12
N LEU A 144 -9.05 -1.49 -2.15
CA LEU A 144 -10.20 -2.20 -1.61
C LEU A 144 -11.26 -1.24 -1.06
N VAL A 145 -10.86 -0.24 -0.29
CA VAL A 145 -11.78 0.75 0.32
C VAL A 145 -11.86 2.07 -0.48
N GLU A 146 -11.33 2.09 -1.70
CA GLU A 146 -11.34 3.24 -2.59
C GLU A 146 -10.76 4.51 -1.95
N THR A 147 -9.76 4.35 -1.09
CA THR A 147 -9.04 5.48 -0.49
C THR A 147 -7.96 5.97 -1.44
N PRO A 148 -7.94 7.27 -1.79
CA PRO A 148 -6.89 7.85 -2.59
C PRO A 148 -5.52 7.59 -1.98
N PHE A 149 -4.55 7.20 -2.83
CA PHE A 149 -3.21 6.88 -2.34
C PHE A 149 -2.12 7.42 -3.27
N LEU A 150 -0.92 7.55 -2.72
CA LEU A 150 0.34 7.70 -3.44
C LEU A 150 1.30 6.60 -2.97
N ALA A 151 1.85 5.87 -3.92
CA ALA A 151 2.71 4.73 -3.64
C ALA A 151 4.16 5.02 -4.04
N LEU A 152 5.12 4.72 -3.15
CA LEU A 152 6.53 4.71 -3.48
C LEU A 152 6.94 3.33 -3.98
N SER A 153 7.88 3.32 -4.92
CA SER A 153 8.52 2.09 -5.38
C SER A 153 9.10 1.29 -4.22
N SER A 154 8.88 -0.02 -4.25
CA SER A 154 9.45 -0.99 -3.30
C SER A 154 10.72 -1.64 -3.86
N ASN A 155 11.30 -2.63 -3.15
CA ASN A 155 12.51 -3.34 -3.59
C ASN A 155 12.32 -4.21 -4.85
N ALA A 156 11.08 -4.58 -5.14
CA ALA A 156 10.68 -5.28 -6.34
C ALA A 156 9.56 -4.48 -6.99
N SER A 157 9.46 -4.48 -8.30
CA SER A 157 8.45 -3.74 -9.08
C SER A 157 6.99 -4.19 -8.86
N LYS A 158 6.70 -4.74 -7.66
CA LYS A 158 5.38 -5.32 -7.33
C LYS A 158 4.27 -4.28 -7.31
N ILE A 159 4.57 -3.08 -6.81
CA ILE A 159 3.57 -1.98 -6.77
C ILE A 159 3.34 -1.47 -8.18
N GLU A 160 4.41 -1.28 -8.94
CA GLU A 160 4.34 -0.84 -10.33
C GLU A 160 3.51 -1.80 -11.18
N ARG A 161 3.75 -3.11 -11.05
CA ARG A 161 2.98 -4.16 -11.75
C ARG A 161 1.52 -4.18 -11.34
N LEU A 162 1.25 -4.12 -10.04
CA LEU A 162 -0.12 -4.01 -9.51
C LEU A 162 -0.87 -2.83 -10.15
N LEU A 163 -0.24 -1.65 -10.19
CA LEU A 163 -0.88 -0.45 -10.74
C LEU A 163 -1.06 -0.55 -12.27
N THR A 164 -0.13 -1.20 -12.96
CA THR A 164 -0.26 -1.47 -14.40
C THR A 164 -1.43 -2.43 -14.65
N ASP A 165 -1.50 -3.53 -13.92
CA ASP A 165 -2.56 -4.53 -14.02
C ASP A 165 -3.95 -3.95 -13.66
N ALA A 166 -3.99 -3.00 -12.72
CA ALA A 166 -5.20 -2.27 -12.35
C ALA A 166 -5.58 -1.13 -13.32
N GLY A 167 -4.83 -0.93 -14.41
CA GLY A 167 -5.09 0.16 -15.36
C GLY A 167 -4.73 1.56 -14.86
N LEU A 168 -4.04 1.68 -13.72
CA LEU A 168 -3.64 2.97 -13.14
C LEU A 168 -2.29 3.46 -13.67
N GLY A 169 -1.49 2.58 -14.27
CA GLY A 169 -0.17 2.93 -14.78
C GLY A 169 0.71 3.62 -13.71
N LYS A 170 1.26 4.79 -14.05
CA LYS A 170 2.09 5.58 -13.15
C LYS A 170 1.34 6.70 -12.41
N SER A 171 0.02 6.82 -12.60
CA SER A 171 -0.75 7.94 -12.04
C SER A 171 -0.66 8.04 -10.51
N ARG A 172 -0.54 6.91 -9.84
CA ARG A 172 -0.46 6.81 -8.38
C ARG A 172 0.93 6.47 -7.85
N MET A 173 1.92 6.33 -8.74
CA MET A 173 3.31 6.25 -8.32
C MET A 173 3.84 7.63 -7.95
N ALA A 174 4.57 7.69 -6.86
CA ALA A 174 5.23 8.91 -6.40
C ALA A 174 6.73 8.70 -6.26
N ASP A 175 7.47 9.68 -6.71
CA ASP A 175 8.88 9.88 -6.39
C ASP A 175 9.04 10.96 -5.29
N PRO A 176 10.25 11.19 -4.77
CA PRO A 176 10.48 12.22 -3.76
C PRO A 176 10.08 13.64 -4.20
N ALA A 177 10.20 13.96 -5.50
CA ALA A 177 9.84 15.28 -6.01
C ALA A 177 8.32 15.47 -6.01
N ARG A 178 7.59 14.48 -6.51
CA ARG A 178 6.12 14.47 -6.50
C ARG A 178 5.57 14.53 -5.07
N LEU A 179 6.18 13.80 -4.12
CA LEU A 179 5.75 13.86 -2.72
C LEU A 179 5.97 15.23 -2.08
N LYS A 180 7.01 15.97 -2.48
CA LYS A 180 7.21 17.35 -2.03
C LYS A 180 6.10 18.30 -2.48
N GLN A 181 5.41 17.99 -3.57
CA GLN A 181 4.32 18.77 -4.14
C GLN A 181 2.94 18.16 -3.86
N ALA A 182 2.89 16.99 -3.19
CA ALA A 182 1.64 16.29 -2.94
C ALA A 182 0.67 17.18 -2.14
N SER A 183 -0.55 17.29 -2.66
CA SER A 183 -1.68 17.85 -1.94
C SER A 183 -2.34 16.77 -1.07
N PRO A 184 -2.82 17.09 0.14
CA PRO A 184 -3.67 16.19 0.90
C PRO A 184 -4.99 15.88 0.18
N GLU A 185 -5.35 16.69 -0.80
CA GLU A 185 -6.51 16.52 -1.66
C GLU A 185 -6.06 16.01 -3.04
N ALA A 186 -5.84 14.71 -3.12
CA ALA A 186 -5.52 14.02 -4.37
C ALA A 186 -6.56 12.90 -4.64
N PRO A 187 -7.85 13.26 -4.85
CA PRO A 187 -8.91 12.27 -5.05
C PRO A 187 -8.61 11.39 -6.26
N PHE A 188 -9.26 10.24 -6.33
CA PHE A 188 -9.28 9.48 -7.57
C PHE A 188 -10.10 10.22 -8.63
N SER A 189 -9.67 10.14 -9.88
CA SER A 189 -10.52 10.50 -11.01
C SER A 189 -11.63 9.47 -11.21
N GLY A 190 -12.66 9.81 -12.00
CA GLY A 190 -13.71 8.86 -12.37
C GLY A 190 -13.15 7.62 -13.08
N ASP A 191 -12.19 7.82 -13.98
CA ASP A 191 -11.53 6.74 -14.71
C ASP A 191 -10.71 5.82 -13.79
N GLU A 192 -9.98 6.40 -12.82
CA GLU A 192 -9.24 5.62 -11.83
C GLU A 192 -10.16 4.78 -10.95
N LEU A 193 -11.30 5.34 -10.51
CA LEU A 193 -12.29 4.58 -9.73
C LEU A 193 -12.90 3.44 -10.56
N THR A 194 -13.21 3.69 -11.81
CA THR A 194 -13.74 2.68 -12.72
C THR A 194 -12.73 1.55 -12.92
N ALA A 195 -11.47 1.88 -13.15
CA ALA A 195 -10.39 0.91 -13.31
C ALA A 195 -10.16 0.07 -12.03
N ILE A 196 -10.15 0.72 -10.85
CA ILE A 196 -10.01 0.03 -9.56
C ILE A 196 -11.16 -0.96 -9.34
N ARG A 197 -12.40 -0.54 -9.60
CA ARG A 197 -13.59 -1.39 -9.42
C ARG A 197 -13.58 -2.58 -10.36
N ALA A 198 -13.27 -2.37 -11.64
CA ALA A 198 -13.14 -3.45 -12.62
C ALA A 198 -12.04 -4.44 -12.23
N PHE A 199 -10.89 -3.95 -11.78
CA PHE A 199 -9.78 -4.80 -11.32
C PHE A 199 -10.16 -5.62 -10.08
N ARG A 200 -10.86 -5.04 -9.12
CA ARG A 200 -11.35 -5.75 -7.94
C ARG A 200 -12.39 -6.81 -8.28
N GLN A 201 -13.30 -6.52 -9.19
CA GLN A 201 -14.28 -7.50 -9.66
C GLN A 201 -13.56 -8.70 -10.29
N MET A 202 -12.63 -8.45 -11.20
CA MET A 202 -11.81 -9.50 -11.83
C MET A 202 -11.01 -10.30 -10.78
N ALA A 203 -10.45 -9.64 -9.75
CA ALA A 203 -9.75 -10.32 -8.68
C ALA A 203 -10.67 -11.24 -7.87
N SER A 204 -11.90 -10.83 -7.62
CA SER A 204 -12.92 -11.64 -6.93
C SER A 204 -13.31 -12.87 -7.76
N GLU A 205 -13.60 -12.68 -9.03
CA GLU A 205 -13.96 -13.76 -9.97
C GLU A 205 -12.84 -14.82 -10.12
N ARG A 206 -11.58 -14.41 -9.99
CA ARG A 206 -10.43 -15.33 -10.08
C ARG A 206 -10.09 -16.02 -8.76
N ALA A 207 -10.59 -15.51 -7.64
CA ALA A 207 -10.38 -16.06 -6.31
C ALA A 207 -11.37 -17.21 -6.00
N GLU A 208 -12.47 -17.31 -6.73
CA GLU A 208 -13.46 -18.40 -6.68
C GLU A 208 -12.97 -19.63 -7.48
#